data_543ac1250e008749194089ccdd976309
#
_entry.id   543ac1250e008749194089ccdd976309
#
_cell.length_a   1.000
_cell.length_b   1.000
_cell.length_c   1.000
_cell.angle_alpha   90.00
_cell.angle_beta   90.00
_cell.angle_gamma   90.00
#
_symmetry.space_group_name_H-M   'P 1'
#
loop_
_entity.id
_entity.type
_entity.pdbx_description
1 polymer ?
#
loop_
_entity_poly.entity_id
_entity_poly.type
_entity_poly.pdbx_seq_one_letter_code
_entity_poly.pdbx_strand_id
1 'polypeptide(L)'
;MKILCLHGIGQTGQAWKQVMDLLPEQELVALDLFENGRLPEDYQHLVAKVRSLLEAEQEDFVLLGLSLGASLIYSLLDQPPAHLKGIVACAGQYKLKGNLPYQLQGFFFKVMPTSTFAKEGFDKANLIGFYESMMRLDLTEALSKSQLPALVVCGQKDFFNVKPSQAVASLMPKAQFQMIPAAGHLLTDDAPEALAGLVRGFLAQVK
;
A
#
# COMPACT_ATOMS: atom_id res chain seq x y z
N MET A 1 11.13 -1.74 17.32
CA MET A 1 9.83 -1.16 16.90
C MET A 1 9.23 -2.11 15.87
N LYS A 2 7.98 -2.44 16.05
CA LYS A 2 7.24 -3.39 15.20
C LYS A 2 6.93 -2.79 13.84
N ILE A 3 6.96 -3.61 12.79
CA ILE A 3 6.58 -3.20 11.42
C ILE A 3 5.41 -4.06 10.98
N LEU A 4 4.27 -3.43 10.68
CA LEU A 4 3.10 -4.11 10.15
C LEU A 4 3.04 -3.93 8.64
N CYS A 5 3.07 -5.04 7.91
CA CYS A 5 3.22 -5.05 6.45
C CYS A 5 1.86 -5.33 5.77
N LEU A 6 1.46 -4.46 4.84
CA LEU A 6 0.22 -4.54 4.07
C LEU A 6 0.54 -4.83 2.60
N HIS A 7 0.10 -5.97 2.10
CA HIS A 7 0.38 -6.41 0.74
C HIS A 7 -0.53 -5.74 -0.32
N GLY A 8 -0.20 -5.92 -1.60
CA GLY A 8 -1.00 -5.47 -2.73
C GLY A 8 -2.19 -6.38 -3.06
N ILE A 9 -3.03 -5.93 -3.99
CA ILE A 9 -4.12 -6.76 -4.52
C ILE A 9 -3.52 -7.99 -5.23
N GLY A 10 -4.15 -9.15 -5.06
CA GLY A 10 -3.64 -10.41 -5.62
C GLY A 10 -2.47 -11.04 -4.88
N GLN A 11 -2.01 -10.43 -3.80
CA GLN A 11 -0.96 -10.96 -2.95
C GLN A 11 -1.50 -11.47 -1.61
N THR A 12 -0.62 -12.05 -0.81
CA THR A 12 -0.84 -12.42 0.61
C THR A 12 0.32 -11.86 1.44
N GLY A 13 0.30 -12.05 2.75
CA GLY A 13 1.42 -11.69 3.62
C GLY A 13 2.77 -12.30 3.19
N GLN A 14 2.76 -13.41 2.46
CA GLN A 14 3.96 -14.06 1.92
C GLN A 14 4.76 -13.17 0.95
N ALA A 15 4.13 -12.18 0.32
CA ALA A 15 4.83 -11.22 -0.54
C ALA A 15 5.96 -10.48 0.19
N TRP A 16 5.89 -10.37 1.50
CA TRP A 16 6.89 -9.68 2.31
C TRP A 16 8.05 -10.58 2.76
N LYS A 17 8.00 -11.90 2.49
CA LYS A 17 8.97 -12.85 3.04
C LYS A 17 10.42 -12.47 2.75
N GLN A 18 10.76 -12.11 1.52
CA GLN A 18 12.13 -11.74 1.16
C GLN A 18 12.61 -10.51 1.91
N VAL A 19 11.76 -9.49 2.05
CA VAL A 19 12.08 -8.26 2.81
C VAL A 19 12.22 -8.56 4.30
N MET A 20 11.37 -9.44 4.86
CA MET A 20 11.46 -9.88 6.26
C MET A 20 12.78 -10.62 6.52
N ASP A 21 13.17 -11.54 5.64
CA ASP A 21 14.42 -12.29 5.76
C ASP A 21 15.67 -11.37 5.73
N LEU A 22 15.56 -10.20 5.07
CA LEU A 22 16.62 -9.18 4.98
C LEU A 22 16.65 -8.19 6.17
N LEU A 23 15.65 -8.25 7.05
CA LEU A 23 15.52 -7.39 8.23
C LEU A 23 15.37 -8.22 9.52
N PRO A 24 16.25 -9.20 9.79
CA PRO A 24 16.11 -10.12 10.93
C PRO A 24 16.18 -9.42 12.29
N GLU A 25 16.74 -8.20 12.33
CA GLU A 25 16.82 -7.37 13.53
C GLU A 25 15.53 -6.64 13.88
N GLN A 26 14.52 -6.69 13.00
CA GLN A 26 13.22 -6.02 13.18
C GLN A 26 12.11 -7.06 13.36
N GLU A 27 11.10 -6.70 14.13
CA GLU A 27 9.86 -7.47 14.22
C GLU A 27 8.94 -7.06 13.09
N LEU A 28 8.86 -7.86 12.02
CA LEU A 28 7.93 -7.67 10.91
C LEU A 28 6.76 -8.64 11.02
N VAL A 29 5.55 -8.11 10.93
CA VAL A 29 4.31 -8.89 10.89
C VAL A 29 3.58 -8.57 9.61
N ALA A 30 3.47 -9.54 8.72
CA ALA A 30 2.71 -9.41 7.48
C ALA A 30 1.24 -9.76 7.74
N LEU A 31 0.35 -8.80 7.47
CA LEU A 31 -1.08 -8.97 7.64
C LEU A 31 -1.70 -9.52 6.36
N ASP A 32 -2.51 -10.58 6.46
CA ASP A 32 -3.34 -11.04 5.35
C ASP A 32 -4.60 -10.18 5.28
N LEU A 33 -4.67 -9.35 4.24
CA LEU A 33 -5.75 -8.40 4.03
C LEU A 33 -7.05 -9.09 3.60
N PHE A 34 -6.93 -10.26 2.95
CA PHE A 34 -8.03 -10.96 2.34
C PHE A 34 -8.28 -12.32 3.00
N GLU A 35 -9.54 -12.60 3.32
CA GLU A 35 -9.93 -13.90 3.86
C GLU A 35 -10.12 -14.90 2.72
N ASN A 36 -9.37 -16.00 2.76
CA ASN A 36 -9.40 -17.03 1.72
C ASN A 36 -9.23 -16.49 0.30
N GLY A 37 -8.42 -15.43 0.12
CA GLY A 37 -8.17 -14.78 -1.16
C GLY A 37 -9.33 -13.93 -1.70
N ARG A 38 -10.42 -13.77 -0.93
CA ARG A 38 -11.56 -12.96 -1.33
C ARG A 38 -11.40 -11.51 -0.93
N LEU A 39 -11.60 -10.62 -1.89
CA LEU A 39 -11.73 -9.19 -1.61
C LEU A 39 -12.98 -8.93 -0.75
N PRO A 40 -12.93 -7.99 0.20
CA PRO A 40 -14.13 -7.53 0.90
C PRO A 40 -15.12 -6.90 -0.07
N GLU A 41 -16.33 -6.59 0.42
CA GLU A 41 -17.41 -6.03 -0.37
C GLU A 41 -17.00 -4.74 -1.09
N ASP A 42 -16.28 -3.87 -0.37
CA ASP A 42 -15.73 -2.63 -0.93
C ASP A 42 -14.45 -2.19 -0.20
N TYR A 43 -13.84 -1.13 -0.71
CA TYR A 43 -12.61 -0.57 -0.17
C TYR A 43 -12.77 -0.02 1.26
N GLN A 44 -13.94 0.58 1.60
CA GLN A 44 -14.16 1.16 2.93
C GLN A 44 -14.27 0.07 4.01
N HIS A 45 -14.87 -1.06 3.69
CA HIS A 45 -14.87 -2.23 4.58
C HIS A 45 -13.44 -2.72 4.85
N LEU A 46 -12.58 -2.72 3.83
CA LEU A 46 -11.17 -3.08 4.02
C LEU A 46 -10.44 -2.06 4.90
N VAL A 47 -10.65 -0.76 4.69
CA VAL A 47 -10.09 0.30 5.54
C VAL A 47 -10.53 0.13 6.98
N ALA A 48 -11.83 -0.12 7.23
CA ALA A 48 -12.37 -0.32 8.57
C ALA A 48 -11.78 -1.57 9.25
N LYS A 49 -11.66 -2.69 8.51
CA LYS A 49 -11.03 -3.92 9.00
C LYS A 49 -9.58 -3.66 9.43
N VAL A 50 -8.78 -3.02 8.55
CA VAL A 50 -7.38 -2.73 8.85
C VAL A 50 -7.28 -1.76 10.03
N ARG A 51 -8.10 -0.72 10.10
CA ARG A 51 -8.16 0.20 11.24
C ARG A 51 -8.38 -0.55 12.55
N SER A 52 -9.38 -1.41 12.61
CA SER A 52 -9.68 -2.19 13.82
C SER A 52 -8.52 -3.08 14.27
N LEU A 53 -7.80 -3.70 13.31
CA LEU A 53 -6.60 -4.49 13.62
C LEU A 53 -5.49 -3.62 14.21
N LEU A 54 -5.27 -2.42 13.67
CA LEU A 54 -4.22 -1.51 14.11
C LEU A 54 -4.54 -0.81 15.44
N GLU A 55 -5.81 -0.58 15.73
CA GLU A 55 -6.27 -0.02 17.03
C GLU A 55 -6.08 -1.02 18.17
N ALA A 56 -5.99 -2.31 17.88
CA ALA A 56 -5.69 -3.34 18.89
C ALA A 56 -4.20 -3.39 19.27
N GLU A 57 -3.30 -2.77 18.50
CA GLU A 57 -1.88 -2.72 18.81
C GLU A 57 -1.62 -1.80 20.02
N GLN A 58 -0.82 -2.30 20.96
CA GLN A 58 -0.49 -1.59 22.21
C GLN A 58 0.95 -1.05 22.22
N GLU A 59 1.75 -1.43 21.23
CA GLU A 59 3.13 -1.02 21.08
C GLU A 59 3.30 -0.09 19.88
N ASP A 60 4.33 0.75 19.92
CA ASP A 60 4.67 1.64 18.82
C ASP A 60 5.07 0.85 17.57
N PHE A 61 4.49 1.20 16.43
CA PHE A 61 4.72 0.52 15.16
C PHE A 61 4.87 1.47 13.97
N VAL A 62 5.42 0.93 12.90
CA VAL A 62 5.48 1.54 11.56
C VAL A 62 4.64 0.70 10.61
N LEU A 63 3.93 1.34 9.69
CA LEU A 63 3.25 0.67 8.59
C LEU A 63 4.15 0.62 7.35
N LEU A 64 4.23 -0.54 6.72
CA LEU A 64 4.89 -0.76 5.45
C LEU A 64 3.87 -1.33 4.46
N GLY A 65 3.59 -0.62 3.37
CA GLY A 65 2.55 -1.04 2.43
C GLY A 65 2.99 -1.00 0.97
N LEU A 66 2.52 -1.97 0.18
CA LEU A 66 2.73 -2.02 -1.26
C LEU A 66 1.41 -1.85 -2.00
N SER A 67 1.36 -0.96 -3.01
CA SER A 67 0.21 -0.80 -3.91
C SER A 67 -1.09 -0.52 -3.15
N LEU A 68 -2.04 -1.45 -3.12
CA LEU A 68 -3.25 -1.36 -2.31
C LEU A 68 -2.93 -1.14 -0.83
N GLY A 69 -1.93 -1.84 -0.28
CA GLY A 69 -1.47 -1.67 1.10
C GLY A 69 -1.01 -0.23 1.38
N ALA A 70 -0.31 0.41 0.44
CA ALA A 70 0.08 1.82 0.57
C ALA A 70 -1.14 2.75 0.50
N SER A 71 -2.11 2.48 -0.38
CA SER A 71 -3.36 3.26 -0.45
C SER A 71 -4.18 3.14 0.84
N LEU A 72 -4.21 1.96 1.46
CA LEU A 72 -4.82 1.75 2.77
C LEU A 72 -4.14 2.58 3.86
N ILE A 73 -2.79 2.60 3.89
CA ILE A 73 -2.03 3.45 4.82
C ILE A 73 -2.46 4.90 4.66
N TYR A 74 -2.52 5.42 3.45
CA TYR A 74 -2.95 6.80 3.21
C TYR A 74 -4.37 7.08 3.71
N SER A 75 -5.28 6.10 3.58
CA SER A 75 -6.67 6.24 4.07
C SER A 75 -6.81 6.24 5.59
N LEU A 76 -5.76 5.86 6.32
CA LEU A 76 -5.76 5.90 7.78
C LEU A 76 -5.26 7.24 8.34
N LEU A 77 -4.66 8.11 7.49
CA LEU A 77 -3.97 9.33 7.94
C LEU A 77 -4.90 10.48 8.34
N ASP A 78 -6.19 10.40 8.05
CA ASP A 78 -7.20 11.32 8.56
C ASP A 78 -7.41 11.18 10.08
N GLN A 79 -7.32 9.94 10.56
CA GLN A 79 -7.37 9.55 11.96
C GLN A 79 -6.35 8.43 12.19
N PRO A 80 -5.06 8.77 12.34
CA PRO A 80 -4.02 7.76 12.48
C PRO A 80 -4.14 6.99 13.79
N PRO A 81 -3.87 5.67 13.80
CA PRO A 81 -3.81 4.88 15.02
C PRO A 81 -2.82 5.48 16.04
N ALA A 82 -3.14 5.40 17.33
CA ALA A 82 -2.40 6.09 18.40
C ALA A 82 -0.91 5.72 18.45
N HIS A 83 -0.58 4.45 18.19
CA HIS A 83 0.79 3.92 18.24
C HIS A 83 1.53 3.95 16.90
N LEU A 84 0.93 4.53 15.84
CA LEU A 84 1.58 4.68 14.54
C LEU A 84 2.63 5.80 14.58
N LYS A 85 3.90 5.46 14.36
CA LYS A 85 5.04 6.40 14.43
C LYS A 85 5.57 6.85 13.08
N GLY A 86 5.29 6.11 12.02
CA GLY A 86 5.73 6.44 10.67
C GLY A 86 5.19 5.46 9.64
N ILE A 87 5.36 5.81 8.39
CA ILE A 87 4.87 5.00 7.28
C ILE A 87 5.94 4.82 6.20
N VAL A 88 5.98 3.64 5.61
CA VAL A 88 6.70 3.36 4.36
C VAL A 88 5.66 2.92 3.33
N ALA A 89 5.47 3.73 2.30
CA ALA A 89 4.43 3.51 1.30
C ALA A 89 5.05 3.31 -0.09
N CYS A 90 4.86 2.11 -0.63
CA CYS A 90 5.44 1.67 -1.88
C CYS A 90 4.39 1.67 -3.00
N ALA A 91 4.59 2.47 -4.05
CA ALA A 91 3.80 2.45 -5.29
C ALA A 91 2.27 2.57 -5.07
N GLY A 92 1.83 3.33 -4.05
CA GLY A 92 0.42 3.51 -3.71
C GLY A 92 -0.25 4.64 -4.47
N GLN A 93 -1.55 4.51 -4.66
CA GLN A 93 -2.40 5.56 -5.22
C GLN A 93 -3.13 6.30 -4.08
N TYR A 94 -3.16 7.62 -4.17
CA TYR A 94 -3.85 8.46 -3.19
C TYR A 94 -5.09 9.17 -3.77
N LYS A 95 -5.19 9.23 -5.10
CA LYS A 95 -6.27 9.90 -5.81
C LYS A 95 -6.62 9.13 -7.08
N LEU A 96 -7.79 8.50 -7.08
CA LEU A 96 -8.35 7.82 -8.25
C LEU A 96 -9.50 8.59 -8.87
N LYS A 97 -10.11 9.51 -8.13
CA LYS A 97 -11.14 10.40 -8.62
C LYS A 97 -10.62 11.23 -9.81
N GLY A 98 -11.21 11.04 -10.97
CA GLY A 98 -10.81 11.72 -12.21
C GLY A 98 -9.56 11.13 -12.89
N ASN A 99 -9.00 10.02 -12.40
CA ASN A 99 -7.84 9.36 -13.01
C ASN A 99 -8.28 8.52 -14.23
N LEU A 100 -8.10 9.07 -15.44
CA LEU A 100 -8.54 8.45 -16.68
C LEU A 100 -7.90 7.07 -16.94
N PRO A 101 -6.60 6.84 -16.76
CA PRO A 101 -5.99 5.52 -16.89
C PRO A 101 -6.68 4.45 -16.04
N TYR A 102 -7.02 4.75 -14.79
CA TYR A 102 -7.71 3.83 -13.91
C TYR A 102 -9.17 3.59 -14.32
N GLN A 103 -9.86 4.62 -14.83
CA GLN A 103 -11.20 4.45 -15.40
C GLN A 103 -11.19 3.51 -16.60
N LEU A 104 -10.21 3.66 -17.50
CA LEU A 104 -10.01 2.76 -18.63
C LEU A 104 -9.70 1.32 -18.17
N GLN A 105 -8.86 1.14 -17.15
CA GLN A 105 -8.57 -0.18 -16.58
C GLN A 105 -9.86 -0.83 -16.04
N GLY A 106 -10.70 -0.10 -15.31
CA GLY A 106 -11.99 -0.59 -14.84
C GLY A 106 -12.91 -1.00 -15.99
N PHE A 107 -12.93 -0.26 -17.10
CA PHE A 107 -13.65 -0.64 -18.30
C PHE A 107 -13.10 -1.93 -18.92
N PHE A 108 -11.78 -2.08 -19.01
CA PHE A 108 -11.16 -3.33 -19.51
C PHE A 108 -11.52 -4.53 -18.64
N PHE A 109 -11.55 -4.40 -17.33
CA PHE A 109 -11.99 -5.48 -16.44
C PHE A 109 -13.41 -5.96 -16.75
N LYS A 110 -14.33 -5.07 -17.12
CA LYS A 110 -15.70 -5.42 -17.49
C LYS A 110 -15.78 -6.25 -18.76
N VAL A 111 -14.94 -5.97 -19.75
CA VAL A 111 -14.96 -6.66 -21.06
C VAL A 111 -14.08 -7.91 -21.13
N MET A 112 -13.12 -8.07 -20.22
CA MET A 112 -12.27 -9.26 -20.15
C MET A 112 -13.05 -10.51 -19.77
N PRO A 113 -12.70 -11.70 -20.32
CA PRO A 113 -13.36 -12.96 -19.97
C PRO A 113 -13.22 -13.30 -18.47
N THR A 114 -14.26 -13.87 -17.86
CA THR A 114 -14.25 -14.32 -16.45
C THR A 114 -13.12 -15.30 -16.17
N SER A 115 -12.79 -16.16 -17.14
CA SER A 115 -11.71 -17.14 -17.01
C SER A 115 -10.33 -16.51 -16.78
N THR A 116 -10.11 -15.27 -17.20
CA THR A 116 -8.86 -14.54 -16.93
C THR A 116 -8.70 -14.27 -15.43
N PHE A 117 -9.76 -13.83 -14.78
CA PHE A 117 -9.76 -13.53 -13.34
C PHE A 117 -9.70 -14.80 -12.49
N ALA A 118 -10.41 -15.86 -12.90
CA ALA A 118 -10.42 -17.15 -12.19
C ALA A 118 -9.02 -17.80 -12.15
N LYS A 119 -8.18 -17.60 -13.17
CA LYS A 119 -6.79 -18.08 -13.18
C LYS A 119 -5.94 -17.41 -12.10
N GLU A 120 -6.25 -16.17 -11.75
CA GLU A 120 -5.58 -15.39 -10.70
C GLU A 120 -6.28 -15.52 -9.34
N GLY A 121 -7.28 -16.41 -9.24
CA GLY A 121 -8.01 -16.67 -7.98
C GLY A 121 -9.08 -15.63 -7.64
N PHE A 122 -9.45 -14.74 -8.56
CA PHE A 122 -10.44 -13.70 -8.32
C PHE A 122 -11.84 -14.07 -8.86
N ASP A 123 -12.87 -13.72 -8.09
CA ASP A 123 -14.21 -13.55 -8.64
C ASP A 123 -14.29 -12.22 -9.39
N LYS A 124 -14.68 -12.27 -10.67
CA LYS A 124 -14.71 -11.08 -11.54
C LYS A 124 -15.64 -9.99 -11.01
N ALA A 125 -16.84 -10.35 -10.55
CA ALA A 125 -17.83 -9.38 -10.09
C ALA A 125 -17.35 -8.71 -8.80
N ASN A 126 -16.79 -9.49 -7.87
CA ASN A 126 -16.22 -8.98 -6.61
C ASN A 126 -15.04 -8.03 -6.88
N LEU A 127 -14.11 -8.40 -7.77
CA LEU A 127 -12.98 -7.53 -8.13
C LEU A 127 -13.44 -6.21 -8.76
N ILE A 128 -14.40 -6.24 -9.69
CA ILE A 128 -14.94 -5.03 -10.32
C ILE A 128 -15.62 -4.14 -9.29
N GLY A 129 -16.48 -4.69 -8.43
CA GLY A 129 -17.17 -3.93 -7.38
C GLY A 129 -16.19 -3.28 -6.41
N PHE A 130 -15.18 -4.03 -5.96
CA PHE A 130 -14.12 -3.50 -5.12
C PHE A 130 -13.34 -2.36 -5.82
N TYR A 131 -12.95 -2.57 -7.07
CA TYR A 131 -12.24 -1.56 -7.87
C TYR A 131 -13.09 -0.29 -8.06
N GLU A 132 -14.38 -0.43 -8.36
CA GLU A 132 -15.30 0.71 -8.50
C GLU A 132 -15.46 1.50 -7.20
N SER A 133 -15.44 0.83 -6.05
CA SER A 133 -15.51 1.49 -4.75
C SER A 133 -14.29 2.39 -4.49
N MET A 134 -13.13 2.04 -5.05
CA MET A 134 -11.90 2.86 -4.95
C MET A 134 -11.94 4.10 -5.85
N MET A 135 -12.76 4.13 -6.92
CA MET A 135 -12.73 5.20 -7.92
C MET A 135 -13.12 6.60 -7.38
N ARG A 136 -13.67 6.67 -6.17
CA ARG A 136 -13.99 7.93 -5.49
C ARG A 136 -12.87 8.42 -4.58
N LEU A 137 -11.77 7.68 -4.48
CA LEU A 137 -10.67 7.97 -3.58
C LEU A 137 -10.03 9.34 -3.92
N ASP A 138 -9.96 10.21 -2.92
CA ASP A 138 -9.19 11.44 -2.91
C ASP A 138 -8.69 11.70 -1.49
N LEU A 139 -7.44 11.39 -1.24
CA LEU A 139 -6.79 11.46 0.08
C LEU A 139 -5.88 12.68 0.19
N THR A 140 -6.02 13.65 -0.72
CA THR A 140 -5.16 14.85 -0.77
C THR A 140 -5.16 15.60 0.56
N GLU A 141 -6.32 15.77 1.19
CA GLU A 141 -6.45 16.50 2.44
C GLU A 141 -5.80 15.73 3.61
N ALA A 142 -6.05 14.43 3.73
CA ALA A 142 -5.47 13.60 4.78
C ALA A 142 -3.94 13.60 4.73
N LEU A 143 -3.37 13.47 3.52
CA LEU A 143 -1.93 13.53 3.30
C LEU A 143 -1.35 14.89 3.69
N SER A 144 -1.97 15.99 3.26
CA SER A 144 -1.46 17.34 3.51
C SER A 144 -1.48 17.75 4.99
N LYS A 145 -2.37 17.17 5.78
CA LYS A 145 -2.49 17.42 7.23
C LYS A 145 -1.63 16.49 8.07
N SER A 146 -1.20 15.36 7.52
CA SER A 146 -0.43 14.37 8.27
C SER A 146 0.93 14.90 8.70
N GLN A 147 1.26 14.73 9.98
CA GLN A 147 2.56 15.07 10.56
C GLN A 147 3.44 13.84 10.82
N LEU A 148 3.02 12.68 10.37
CA LEU A 148 3.81 11.45 10.51
C LEU A 148 5.02 11.49 9.58
N PRO A 149 6.19 11.02 10.05
CA PRO A 149 7.31 10.70 9.17
C PRO A 149 6.88 9.69 8.10
N ALA A 150 7.27 9.94 6.86
CA ALA A 150 6.91 9.07 5.75
C ALA A 150 8.08 8.83 4.80
N LEU A 151 8.22 7.59 4.37
CA LEU A 151 9.07 7.22 3.25
C LEU A 151 8.18 6.72 2.12
N VAL A 152 8.19 7.43 1.00
CA VAL A 152 7.44 7.05 -0.20
C VAL A 152 8.42 6.46 -1.20
N VAL A 153 8.17 5.22 -1.62
CA VAL A 153 9.07 4.47 -2.51
C VAL A 153 8.36 4.08 -3.79
N CYS A 154 9.05 4.18 -4.92
CA CYS A 154 8.51 3.70 -6.20
C CYS A 154 9.62 3.12 -7.07
N GLY A 155 9.31 2.08 -7.83
CA GLY A 155 10.22 1.56 -8.83
C GLY A 155 10.30 2.46 -10.06
N GLN A 156 11.48 2.62 -10.63
CA GLN A 156 11.70 3.48 -11.80
C GLN A 156 10.87 3.08 -13.01
N LYS A 157 10.59 1.79 -13.17
CA LYS A 157 9.81 1.24 -14.29
C LYS A 157 8.30 1.20 -14.03
N ASP A 158 7.86 1.59 -12.84
CA ASP A 158 6.43 1.69 -12.51
C ASP A 158 5.85 3.03 -12.96
N PHE A 159 5.71 3.20 -14.26
CA PHE A 159 5.30 4.46 -14.89
C PHE A 159 3.97 5.01 -14.38
N PHE A 160 3.07 4.14 -13.92
CA PHE A 160 1.75 4.56 -13.42
C PHE A 160 1.81 5.13 -12.00
N ASN A 161 2.81 4.76 -11.20
CA ASN A 161 2.89 5.13 -9.79
C ASN A 161 4.03 6.12 -9.46
N VAL A 162 4.99 6.36 -10.36
CA VAL A 162 6.07 7.34 -10.11
C VAL A 162 5.50 8.74 -9.81
N LYS A 163 4.67 9.29 -10.68
CA LYS A 163 4.08 10.62 -10.49
C LYS A 163 3.18 10.71 -9.25
N PRO A 164 2.24 9.76 -9.01
CA PRO A 164 1.49 9.71 -7.76
C PRO A 164 2.36 9.66 -6.51
N SER A 165 3.41 8.82 -6.49
CA SER A 165 4.33 8.72 -5.35
C SER A 165 5.08 10.03 -5.07
N GLN A 166 5.57 10.71 -6.11
CA GLN A 166 6.18 12.03 -5.99
C GLN A 166 5.19 13.07 -5.44
N ALA A 167 3.94 13.03 -5.92
CA ALA A 167 2.88 13.93 -5.44
C ALA A 167 2.57 13.69 -3.96
N VAL A 168 2.48 12.44 -3.52
CA VAL A 168 2.31 12.09 -2.09
C VAL A 168 3.44 12.68 -1.25
N ALA A 169 4.69 12.49 -1.66
CA ALA A 169 5.84 13.02 -0.93
C ALA A 169 5.85 14.56 -0.90
N SER A 170 5.33 15.21 -1.93
CA SER A 170 5.19 16.68 -1.97
C SER A 170 4.03 17.19 -1.10
N LEU A 171 2.99 16.39 -0.89
CA LEU A 171 1.83 16.74 -0.07
C LEU A 171 2.12 16.60 1.42
N MET A 172 2.86 15.57 1.82
CA MET A 172 3.13 15.29 3.23
C MET A 172 4.34 16.10 3.74
N PRO A 173 4.20 16.93 4.79
CA PRO A 173 5.27 17.81 5.26
C PRO A 173 6.56 17.12 5.73
N LYS A 174 6.45 15.86 6.17
CA LYS A 174 7.58 15.07 6.69
C LYS A 174 7.87 13.83 5.84
N ALA A 175 7.55 13.86 4.55
CA ALA A 175 7.81 12.76 3.65
C ALA A 175 9.12 12.91 2.89
N GLN A 176 9.75 11.76 2.63
CA GLN A 176 10.88 11.62 1.72
C GLN A 176 10.45 10.73 0.55
N PHE A 177 10.87 11.05 -0.66
CA PHE A 177 10.68 10.21 -1.84
C PHE A 177 11.97 9.51 -2.22
N GLN A 178 11.88 8.19 -2.47
CA GLN A 178 12.98 7.39 -2.99
C GLN A 178 12.53 6.58 -4.20
N MET A 179 13.32 6.63 -5.26
CA MET A 179 13.08 5.83 -6.46
C MET A 179 14.11 4.72 -6.53
N ILE A 180 13.65 3.46 -6.67
CA ILE A 180 14.54 2.31 -6.85
C ILE A 180 14.82 2.13 -8.34
N PRO A 181 16.08 2.29 -8.79
CA PRO A 181 16.46 2.11 -10.20
C PRO A 181 16.15 0.70 -10.70
N ALA A 182 15.74 0.61 -11.96
CA ALA A 182 15.45 -0.64 -12.67
C ALA A 182 14.30 -1.51 -12.11
N ALA A 183 13.74 -1.19 -10.95
CA ALA A 183 12.62 -1.90 -10.35
C ALA A 183 11.27 -1.51 -10.99
N GLY A 184 10.33 -2.46 -11.04
CA GLY A 184 8.95 -2.27 -11.47
C GLY A 184 8.00 -2.00 -10.29
N HIS A 185 6.77 -2.51 -10.41
CA HIS A 185 5.70 -2.28 -9.43
C HIS A 185 5.85 -3.13 -8.15
N LEU A 186 6.25 -4.38 -8.29
CA LEU A 186 6.34 -5.35 -7.19
C LEU A 186 7.70 -5.25 -6.51
N LEU A 187 7.92 -4.19 -5.73
CA LEU A 187 9.22 -3.92 -5.10
C LEU A 187 9.68 -5.03 -4.16
N THR A 188 8.76 -5.82 -3.62
CA THR A 188 9.06 -6.99 -2.79
C THR A 188 9.75 -8.11 -3.57
N ASP A 189 9.53 -8.18 -4.88
CA ASP A 189 10.09 -9.18 -5.78
C ASP A 189 11.21 -8.59 -6.65
N ASP A 190 11.00 -7.37 -7.16
CA ASP A 190 11.92 -6.72 -8.11
C ASP A 190 13.21 -6.20 -7.45
N ALA A 191 13.13 -5.78 -6.18
CA ALA A 191 14.25 -5.13 -5.49
C ALA A 191 14.17 -5.26 -3.95
N PRO A 192 14.03 -6.47 -3.38
CA PRO A 192 13.84 -6.65 -1.94
C PRO A 192 15.00 -6.11 -1.11
N GLU A 193 16.26 -6.24 -1.58
CA GLU A 193 17.44 -5.74 -0.88
C GLU A 193 17.47 -4.21 -0.80
N ALA A 194 17.16 -3.55 -1.92
CA ALA A 194 17.10 -2.10 -1.96
C ALA A 194 15.97 -1.57 -1.07
N LEU A 195 14.79 -2.22 -1.11
CA LEU A 195 13.66 -1.87 -0.26
C LEU A 195 14.00 -2.07 1.22
N ALA A 196 14.58 -3.21 1.61
CA ALA A 196 14.99 -3.48 2.99
C ALA A 196 16.02 -2.45 3.48
N GLY A 197 16.99 -2.06 2.64
CA GLY A 197 17.96 -1.01 2.95
C GLY A 197 17.29 0.35 3.23
N LEU A 198 16.32 0.74 2.41
CA LEU A 198 15.54 1.98 2.59
C LEU A 198 14.68 1.93 3.86
N VAL A 199 14.01 0.81 4.13
CA VAL A 199 13.23 0.61 5.37
C VAL A 199 14.13 0.74 6.60
N ARG A 200 15.28 0.05 6.62
CA ARG A 200 16.26 0.15 7.72
C ARG A 200 16.70 1.59 7.95
N GLY A 201 17.05 2.32 6.89
CA GLY A 201 17.45 3.73 6.98
C GLY A 201 16.36 4.63 7.52
N PHE A 202 15.10 4.39 7.15
CA PHE A 202 13.94 5.12 7.65
C PHE A 202 13.69 4.86 9.14
N LEU A 203 13.75 3.59 9.57
CA LEU A 203 13.53 3.21 10.98
C LEU A 203 14.56 3.84 11.92
N ALA A 204 15.78 4.07 11.46
CA ALA A 204 16.81 4.77 12.25
C ALA A 204 16.47 6.24 12.52
N GLN A 205 15.57 6.84 11.74
CA GLN A 205 15.14 8.24 11.86
C GLN A 205 13.83 8.39 12.66
N VAL A 206 13.04 7.31 12.75
CA VAL A 206 11.76 7.31 13.48
C VAL A 206 12.02 6.81 14.90
N LYS A 207 11.84 7.72 15.87
CA LYS A 207 12.01 7.45 17.30
C LYS A 207 10.68 7.54 18.03
#